data_e6e0a35c0f4ef28bbeb7e7961d104c68
#
_entry.id   e6e0a35c0f4ef28bbeb7e7961d104c68
#
_cell.length_a   1.000
_cell.length_b   1.000
_cell.length_c   1.000
_cell.angle_alpha   90.00
_cell.angle_beta   90.00
_cell.angle_gamma   90.00
#
_symmetry.space_group_name_H-M   'P 1'
#
loop_
_entity.id
_entity.type
_entity.pdbx_description
1 polymer ?
#
loop_
_entity_poly.entity_id
_entity_poly.type
_entity_poly.pdbx_seq_one_letter_code
_entity_poly.pdbx_strand_id
1 'polypeptide(L)'
;KYGVRSWAVDSDLTVRMMKHAGLRAKMPYKAKDAALTAINYINNKLANNELFINPKCHNLIRELETYQHKEDTTSEEPTILGTIKTGQDDHACDALRYLVLPLSSAKASQHYGQSVKYSMGA
;
A
#
# COMPACT_ATOMS: atom_id res chain seq x y z
N LYS A 1 -10.50 -15.12 15.83
CA LYS A 1 -11.74 -14.82 15.10
C LYS A 1 -11.47 -14.46 13.65
N TYR A 2 -10.37 -13.77 13.38
CA TYR A 2 -9.89 -13.45 12.04
C TYR A 2 -8.57 -14.19 11.80
N GLY A 3 -8.62 -15.30 11.06
CA GLY A 3 -7.41 -16.03 10.67
C GLY A 3 -6.60 -15.22 9.67
N VAL A 4 -5.32 -14.98 9.95
CA VAL A 4 -4.42 -14.35 8.98
C VAL A 4 -4.11 -15.36 7.87
N ARG A 5 -4.47 -15.02 6.64
CA ARG A 5 -4.29 -15.91 5.48
C ARG A 5 -2.92 -15.78 4.83
N SER A 6 -2.35 -14.59 4.89
CA SER A 6 -1.03 -14.30 4.32
C SER A 6 -0.39 -13.09 4.97
N TRP A 7 0.92 -13.00 4.88
CA TRP A 7 1.73 -11.93 5.41
C TRP A 7 2.50 -11.27 4.28
N ALA A 8 2.46 -9.94 4.19
CA ALA A 8 3.32 -9.17 3.32
C ALA A 8 4.47 -8.59 4.14
N VAL A 9 5.70 -8.94 3.76
CA VAL A 9 6.93 -8.50 4.45
C VAL A 9 7.97 -8.09 3.42
N ASP A 10 8.79 -7.13 3.75
CA ASP A 10 9.74 -6.49 2.82
C ASP A 10 11.13 -7.13 2.78
N SER A 11 11.36 -8.21 3.53
CA SER A 11 12.64 -8.88 3.64
C SER A 11 12.56 -10.34 3.21
N ASP A 12 13.42 -10.74 2.26
CA ASP A 12 13.51 -12.13 1.81
C ASP A 12 13.88 -13.08 2.97
N LEU A 13 14.77 -12.67 3.86
CA LEU A 13 15.11 -13.44 5.05
C LEU A 13 13.88 -13.67 5.93
N THR A 14 13.11 -12.63 6.20
CA THR A 14 11.88 -12.73 6.99
C THR A 14 10.85 -13.65 6.32
N VAL A 15 10.69 -13.57 4.99
CA VAL A 15 9.83 -14.50 4.25
C VAL A 15 10.25 -15.94 4.46
N ARG A 16 11.55 -16.24 4.36
CA ARG A 16 12.08 -17.59 4.55
C ARG A 16 11.85 -18.10 5.97
N MET A 17 12.12 -17.27 6.97
CA MET A 17 11.90 -17.61 8.38
C MET A 17 10.42 -17.90 8.67
N MET A 18 9.53 -17.06 8.17
CA MET A 18 8.09 -17.23 8.34
C MET A 18 7.56 -18.48 7.64
N LYS A 19 8.03 -18.76 6.42
CA LYS A 19 7.69 -19.99 5.70
C LYS A 19 8.18 -21.25 6.44
N HIS A 20 9.38 -21.18 7.01
CA HIS A 20 9.92 -22.26 7.82
C HIS A 20 9.06 -22.52 9.08
N ALA A 21 8.50 -21.45 9.65
CA ALA A 21 7.53 -21.53 10.76
C ALA A 21 6.10 -21.92 10.33
N GLY A 22 5.89 -22.28 9.07
CA GLY A 22 4.57 -22.68 8.55
C GLY A 22 3.63 -21.55 8.19
N LEU A 23 4.12 -20.32 8.18
CA LEU A 23 3.32 -19.12 7.84
C LEU A 23 3.38 -18.82 6.34
N ARG A 24 2.29 -18.34 5.78
CA ARG A 24 2.24 -17.89 4.39
C ARG A 24 2.73 -16.46 4.28
N ALA A 25 4.00 -16.29 3.98
CA ALA A 25 4.63 -14.99 3.79
C ALA A 25 5.04 -14.78 2.33
N LYS A 26 4.92 -13.54 1.86
CA LYS A 26 5.32 -13.12 0.51
C LYS A 26 6.00 -11.76 0.58
N MET A 27 6.99 -11.55 -0.27
CA MET A 27 7.42 -10.19 -0.59
C MET A 27 6.44 -9.56 -1.56
N PRO A 28 6.04 -8.30 -1.35
CA PRO A 28 5.31 -7.56 -2.36
C PRO A 28 6.17 -7.36 -3.61
N TYR A 29 5.55 -7.35 -4.77
CA TYR A 29 6.24 -7.07 -6.02
C TYR A 29 6.73 -5.62 -6.05
N LYS A 30 8.03 -5.42 -6.17
CA LYS A 30 8.66 -4.10 -6.19
C LYS A 30 8.95 -3.68 -7.64
N ALA A 31 7.94 -3.22 -8.36
CA ALA A 31 8.13 -2.53 -9.63
C ALA A 31 8.67 -1.11 -9.38
N LYS A 32 9.24 -0.49 -10.43
CA LYS A 32 9.79 0.87 -10.35
C LYS A 32 8.78 1.89 -9.79
N ASP A 33 7.51 1.76 -10.14
CA ASP A 33 6.44 2.69 -9.74
C ASP A 33 5.48 2.07 -8.70
N ALA A 34 5.89 0.99 -8.03
CA ALA A 34 5.02 0.26 -7.11
C ALA A 34 4.54 1.13 -5.94
N ALA A 35 5.41 1.99 -5.41
CA ALA A 35 5.05 2.88 -4.31
C ALA A 35 3.98 3.90 -4.73
N LEU A 36 4.15 4.56 -5.87
CA LEU A 36 3.18 5.52 -6.40
C LEU A 36 1.86 4.85 -6.75
N THR A 37 1.91 3.67 -7.36
CA THR A 37 0.72 2.87 -7.68
C THR A 37 -0.07 2.52 -6.42
N ALA A 38 0.60 2.08 -5.35
CA ALA A 38 -0.04 1.78 -4.08
C ALA A 38 -0.65 3.02 -3.43
N ILE A 39 0.05 4.16 -3.44
CA ILE A 39 -0.44 5.43 -2.90
C ILE A 39 -1.69 5.88 -3.64
N ASN A 40 -1.68 5.87 -4.96
CA ASN A 40 -2.83 6.25 -5.78
C ASN A 40 -4.02 5.32 -5.53
N TYR A 41 -3.77 4.03 -5.37
CA TYR A 41 -4.80 3.06 -5.00
C TYR A 41 -5.41 3.38 -3.63
N ILE A 42 -4.59 3.63 -2.61
CA ILE A 42 -5.05 3.98 -1.26
C ILE A 42 -5.88 5.26 -1.30
N ASN A 43 -5.37 6.31 -1.93
CA ASN A 43 -6.05 7.60 -2.05
C ASN A 43 -7.42 7.46 -2.73
N ASN A 44 -7.48 6.69 -3.80
CA ASN A 44 -8.72 6.43 -4.52
C ASN A 44 -9.74 5.69 -3.62
N LYS A 45 -9.28 4.66 -2.90
CA LYS A 45 -10.14 3.89 -2.00
C LYS A 45 -10.64 4.71 -0.80
N LEU A 46 -9.81 5.58 -0.25
CA LEU A 46 -10.21 6.51 0.81
C LEU A 46 -11.23 7.53 0.29
N ALA A 47 -10.98 8.13 -0.88
CA ALA A 47 -11.86 9.13 -1.47
C ALA A 47 -13.25 8.56 -1.82
N ASN A 48 -13.32 7.30 -2.21
CA ASN A 48 -14.58 6.63 -2.55
C ASN A 48 -15.26 5.92 -1.36
N ASN A 49 -14.78 6.11 -0.14
CA ASN A 49 -15.27 5.42 1.06
C ASN A 49 -15.25 3.88 0.93
N GLU A 50 -14.24 3.35 0.26
CA GLU A 50 -14.04 1.90 0.08
C GLU A 50 -12.91 1.34 0.98
N LEU A 51 -12.18 2.21 1.66
CA LEU A 51 -11.16 1.87 2.65
C LEU A 51 -11.44 2.64 3.93
N PHE A 52 -11.52 1.94 5.03
CA PHE A 52 -11.74 2.49 6.36
C PHE A 52 -10.55 2.14 7.28
N ILE A 53 -10.10 3.12 8.04
CA ILE A 53 -9.01 2.96 9.00
C ILE A 53 -9.61 3.03 10.41
N ASN A 54 -9.33 2.02 11.22
CA ASN A 54 -9.80 2.01 12.60
C ASN A 54 -9.18 3.20 13.36
N PRO A 55 -9.97 3.98 14.12
CA PRO A 55 -9.47 5.11 14.89
C PRO A 55 -8.36 4.76 15.90
N LYS A 56 -8.25 3.49 16.30
CA LYS A 56 -7.16 3.00 17.16
C LYS A 56 -5.81 2.89 16.43
N CYS A 57 -5.77 2.97 15.13
CA CYS A 57 -4.53 2.97 14.34
C CYS A 57 -3.86 4.35 14.34
N HIS A 58 -3.53 4.86 15.53
CA HIS A 58 -3.04 6.23 15.72
C HIS A 58 -1.80 6.56 14.91
N ASN A 59 -0.84 5.64 14.85
CA ASN A 59 0.40 5.86 14.08
C ASN A 59 0.12 5.95 12.58
N LEU A 60 -0.71 5.05 12.04
CA LEU A 60 -1.06 5.09 10.63
C LEU A 60 -1.80 6.39 10.26
N ILE A 61 -2.75 6.81 11.07
CA ILE A 61 -3.51 8.06 10.84
C ILE A 61 -2.55 9.26 10.83
N ARG A 62 -1.69 9.37 11.87
CA ARG A 62 -0.69 10.45 11.95
C ARG A 62 0.25 10.47 10.74
N GLU A 63 0.75 9.30 10.36
CA GLU A 63 1.66 9.20 9.21
C GLU A 63 0.96 9.56 7.90
N LEU A 64 -0.29 9.13 7.68
CA LEU A 64 -1.07 9.51 6.49
C LEU A 64 -1.31 11.01 6.40
N GLU A 65 -1.55 11.68 7.54
CA GLU A 65 -1.74 13.14 7.60
C GLU A 65 -0.46 13.92 7.29
N THR A 66 0.70 13.34 7.57
CA THR A 66 2.02 14.00 7.41
C THR A 66 2.83 13.46 6.22
N TYR A 67 2.31 12.48 5.48
CA TYR A 67 3.02 11.83 4.40
C TYR A 67 3.30 12.76 3.24
N GLN A 68 4.57 12.83 2.81
CA GLN A 68 5.03 13.76 1.79
C GLN A 68 5.75 13.04 0.65
N HIS A 69 5.51 13.52 -0.57
CA HIS A 69 6.35 13.25 -1.72
C HIS A 69 7.57 14.15 -1.72
N LYS A 70 8.61 13.71 -2.41
CA LYS A 70 9.76 14.55 -2.69
C LYS A 70 9.36 15.62 -3.70
N GLU A 71 9.61 16.88 -3.39
CA GLU A 71 9.38 18.00 -4.27
C GLU A 71 10.63 18.30 -5.09
N ASP A 72 10.47 18.63 -6.35
CA ASP A 72 11.54 19.21 -7.16
C ASP A 72 11.54 20.72 -6.95
N THR A 73 12.55 21.20 -6.22
CA THR A 73 12.73 22.63 -5.92
C THR A 73 13.64 23.33 -6.94
N THR A 74 14.07 22.63 -7.99
CA THR A 74 14.98 23.19 -9.01
C THR A 74 14.26 23.93 -10.11
N SER A 75 12.95 23.78 -10.24
CA SER A 75 12.10 24.50 -11.20
C SER A 75 11.36 25.67 -10.56
N GLU A 76 11.02 26.68 -11.35
CA GLU A 76 10.25 27.83 -10.88
C GLU A 76 8.86 27.47 -10.35
N GLU A 77 8.31 26.33 -10.80
CA GLU A 77 7.11 25.72 -10.24
C GLU A 77 7.48 24.39 -9.57
N PRO A 78 7.20 24.23 -8.25
CA PRO A 78 7.46 22.98 -7.55
C PRO A 78 6.68 21.84 -8.19
N THR A 79 7.38 20.85 -8.72
CA THR A 79 6.77 19.65 -9.28
C THR A 79 6.91 18.51 -8.29
N ILE A 80 5.82 17.80 -8.02
CA ILE A 80 5.86 16.61 -7.18
C ILE A 80 6.56 15.51 -7.96
N LEU A 81 7.75 15.13 -7.49
CA LEU A 81 8.42 13.94 -8.00
C LEU A 81 7.65 12.70 -7.53
N GLY A 82 7.45 11.73 -8.42
CA GLY A 82 6.77 10.48 -8.10
C GLY A 82 7.51 9.59 -7.08
N THR A 83 8.44 10.16 -6.33
CA THR A 83 9.24 9.52 -5.29
C THR A 83 8.84 10.01 -3.91
N ILE A 84 8.97 9.14 -2.93
CA ILE A 84 8.63 9.44 -1.54
C ILE A 84 9.78 10.21 -0.90
N LYS A 85 9.45 11.18 -0.06
CA LYS A 85 10.44 11.90 0.75
C LYS A 85 11.13 10.94 1.72
N THR A 86 12.45 10.91 1.71
CA THR A 86 13.24 10.09 2.65
C THR A 86 13.34 10.76 4.03
N GLY A 87 13.51 9.95 5.07
CA GLY A 87 13.70 10.43 6.44
C GLY A 87 12.45 10.91 7.15
N GLN A 88 11.26 10.61 6.62
CA GLN A 88 10.00 10.86 7.30
C GLN A 88 9.53 9.62 8.09
N ASP A 89 8.61 9.84 9.01
CA ASP A 89 7.91 8.77 9.73
C ASP A 89 6.88 8.14 8.79
N ASP A 90 7.15 6.95 8.26
CA ASP A 90 6.32 6.31 7.22
C ASP A 90 6.19 4.78 7.38
N HIS A 91 6.59 4.22 8.51
CA HIS A 91 6.60 2.77 8.72
C HIS A 91 5.21 2.14 8.62
N ALA A 92 4.19 2.78 9.17
CA ALA A 92 2.82 2.28 9.07
C ALA A 92 2.25 2.49 7.67
N CYS A 93 2.59 3.60 7.01
CA CYS A 93 2.26 3.84 5.60
C CYS A 93 2.92 2.83 4.68
N ASP A 94 4.17 2.47 4.93
CA ASP A 94 4.89 1.42 4.19
C ASP A 94 4.21 0.05 4.35
N ALA A 95 3.84 -0.31 5.58
CA ALA A 95 3.10 -1.53 5.83
C ALA A 95 1.75 -1.57 5.07
N LEU A 96 1.03 -0.45 5.06
CA LEU A 96 -0.22 -0.33 4.30
C LEU A 96 0.03 -0.45 2.79
N ARG A 97 1.08 0.19 2.26
CA ARG A 97 1.46 0.05 0.85
C ARG A 97 1.75 -1.40 0.46
N TYR A 98 2.50 -2.12 1.27
CA TYR A 98 2.80 -3.54 1.02
C TYR A 98 1.55 -4.41 1.08
N LEU A 99 0.60 -4.09 1.94
CA LEU A 99 -0.66 -4.80 2.03
C LEU A 99 -1.51 -4.62 0.77
N VAL A 100 -1.58 -3.40 0.21
CA VAL A 100 -2.44 -3.09 -0.94
C VAL A 100 -1.78 -3.35 -2.30
N LEU A 101 -0.46 -3.47 -2.37
CA LEU A 101 0.27 -3.68 -3.63
C LEU A 101 -0.29 -4.83 -4.49
N PRO A 102 -0.59 -6.03 -3.93
CA PRO A 102 -1.19 -7.10 -4.72
C PRO A 102 -2.57 -6.74 -5.26
N LEU A 103 -3.31 -5.88 -4.56
CA LEU A 103 -4.65 -5.43 -4.96
C LEU A 103 -4.59 -4.34 -6.04
N SER A 104 -3.52 -3.55 -6.05
CA SER A 104 -3.30 -2.45 -6.98
C SER A 104 -2.60 -2.88 -8.28
N SER A 105 -2.07 -4.10 -8.36
CA SER A 105 -1.43 -4.61 -9.57
C SER A 105 -2.46 -4.83 -10.69
N ALA A 106 -2.03 -4.73 -11.95
CA ALA A 106 -2.90 -4.90 -13.12
C ALA A 106 -3.65 -6.24 -13.11
N LYS A 107 -3.00 -7.33 -12.68
CA LYS A 107 -3.64 -8.65 -12.55
C LYS A 107 -4.67 -8.69 -11.43
N ALA A 108 -4.36 -8.11 -10.29
CA ALA A 108 -5.29 -8.04 -9.15
C ALA A 108 -6.43 -7.05 -9.43
N SER A 109 -6.17 -5.93 -10.08
CA SER A 109 -7.22 -4.97 -10.44
C SER A 109 -8.18 -5.51 -11.48
N GLN A 110 -7.74 -6.35 -12.42
CA GLN A 110 -8.64 -7.05 -13.35
C GLN A 110 -9.57 -8.02 -12.62
N HIS A 111 -9.02 -8.80 -11.71
CA HIS A 111 -9.81 -9.74 -10.92
C HIS A 111 -10.74 -9.03 -9.93
N TYR A 112 -10.23 -8.00 -9.28
CA TYR A 112 -10.99 -7.16 -8.36
C TYR A 112 -12.04 -6.32 -9.08
N GLY A 113 -11.70 -5.76 -10.25
CA GLY A 113 -12.63 -5.04 -11.11
C GLY A 113 -13.78 -5.91 -11.62
N GLN A 114 -13.53 -7.19 -11.90
CA GLN A 114 -14.58 -8.16 -12.22
C GLN A 114 -15.49 -8.41 -11.02
N SER A 115 -14.95 -8.58 -9.82
CA SER A 115 -15.74 -8.76 -8.60
C SER A 115 -16.58 -7.53 -8.27
N VAL A 116 -16.04 -6.33 -8.42
CA VAL A 116 -16.75 -5.07 -8.26
C VAL A 116 -17.83 -4.89 -9.33
N LYS A 117 -17.55 -5.30 -10.57
CA LYS A 117 -18.53 -5.26 -11.67
C LYS A 117 -19.73 -6.16 -11.40
N TYR A 118 -19.53 -7.33 -10.82
CA TYR A 118 -20.60 -8.22 -10.40
C TYR A 118 -21.42 -7.65 -9.24
N SER A 119 -20.80 -6.99 -8.27
CA SER A 119 -21.53 -6.37 -7.15
C SER A 119 -22.24 -5.08 -7.55
N MET A 120 -21.77 -4.36 -8.58
CA MET A 120 -22.43 -3.17 -9.14
C MET A 120 -23.52 -3.50 -10.16
N GLY A 121 -23.51 -4.70 -10.73
CA GLY A 121 -24.54 -5.20 -11.65
C GLY A 121 -25.72 -5.87 -10.96
N ALA A 122 -25.65 -5.98 -9.63
CA ALA A 122 -26.76 -6.46 -8.81
C ALA A 122 -27.60 -5.30 -8.29
#